data_0f2c49a268c9f41397363986753ead33
#
_entry.id   0f2c49a268c9f41397363986753ead33
#
_cell.length_a   1.000
_cell.length_b   1.000
_cell.length_c   1.000
_cell.angle_alpha   90.00
_cell.angle_beta   90.00
_cell.angle_gamma   90.00
#
_symmetry.space_group_name_H-M   'P 1'
#
loop_
_entity.id
_entity.type
_entity.pdbx_description
1 polymer ?
#
loop_
_entity_poly.entity_id
_entity_poly.type
_entity_poly.pdbx_seq_one_letter_code
_entity_poly.pdbx_strand_id
1 'polypeptide(L)'
;MRVLLTTAPPDKAEDLVEQMVAGRWVACGNILPAVQSIYRWKGDICREPESLIIMETKAEKSTQAMQFLQSIHPYEVPKILSLRPDLVQAEYLNWVLQETHT
;
A
#
# COMPACT_ATOMS: atom_id res chain seq x y z
N MET A 1 -14.28 2.90 2.41
CA MET A 1 -12.80 2.96 2.50
C MET A 1 -12.21 1.61 2.22
N ARG A 2 -11.00 1.60 1.69
CA ARG A 2 -10.20 0.38 1.51
C ARG A 2 -8.83 0.59 2.11
N VAL A 3 -8.27 -0.49 2.64
CA VAL A 3 -6.90 -0.51 3.16
C VAL A 3 -6.04 -1.28 2.16
N LEU A 4 -5.02 -0.63 1.64
CA LEU A 4 -4.09 -1.27 0.72
C LEU A 4 -2.85 -1.69 1.48
N LEU A 5 -2.43 -2.94 1.27
CA LEU A 5 -1.19 -3.47 1.85
C LEU A 5 -0.22 -3.83 0.74
N THR A 6 1.04 -3.52 0.97
CA THR A 6 2.12 -3.98 0.10
C THR A 6 3.38 -4.14 0.93
N THR A 7 4.33 -4.90 0.41
CA THR A 7 5.70 -4.94 0.94
C THR A 7 6.64 -4.42 -0.12
N ALA A 8 7.74 -3.84 0.30
CA ALA A 8 8.70 -3.24 -0.63
C ALA A 8 10.10 -3.30 -0.03
N PRO A 9 11.16 -3.18 -0.86
CA PRO A 9 12.49 -3.02 -0.33
C PRO A 9 12.54 -1.81 0.60
N PRO A 10 13.25 -1.89 1.73
CA PRO A 10 13.28 -0.77 2.69
C PRO A 10 13.72 0.56 2.10
N ASP A 11 14.63 0.53 1.14
CA ASP A 11 15.15 1.75 0.51
C ASP A 11 14.18 2.35 -0.54
N LYS A 12 13.10 1.65 -0.87
CA LYS A 12 12.11 2.12 -1.85
C LYS A 12 10.76 2.50 -1.22
N ALA A 13 10.53 2.09 0.03
CA ALA A 13 9.21 2.22 0.65
C ALA A 13 8.74 3.66 0.74
N GLU A 14 9.61 4.57 1.20
CA GLU A 14 9.25 5.97 1.37
C GLU A 14 8.85 6.62 0.04
N ASP A 15 9.62 6.37 -1.01
CA ASP A 15 9.35 6.93 -2.33
C ASP A 15 8.02 6.41 -2.88
N LEU A 16 7.72 5.13 -2.71
CA LEU A 16 6.44 4.56 -3.13
C LEU A 16 5.28 5.26 -2.45
N VAL A 17 5.36 5.40 -1.12
CA VAL A 17 4.28 6.05 -0.36
C VAL A 17 4.13 7.51 -0.76
N GLU A 18 5.23 8.23 -0.93
CA GLU A 18 5.19 9.62 -1.33
C GLU A 18 4.47 9.80 -2.66
N GLN A 19 4.77 8.96 -3.65
CA GLN A 19 4.10 9.02 -4.94
C GLN A 19 2.61 8.72 -4.83
N MET A 20 2.24 7.74 -4.01
CA MET A 20 0.84 7.39 -3.80
C MET A 20 0.04 8.51 -3.15
N VAL A 21 0.65 9.19 -2.17
CA VAL A 21 0.01 10.32 -1.47
C VAL A 21 -0.02 11.55 -2.36
N ALA A 22 1.10 11.88 -3.01
CA ALA A 22 1.18 13.06 -3.86
C ALA A 22 0.17 13.02 -5.01
N GLY A 23 -0.07 11.84 -5.57
CA GLY A 23 -1.03 11.66 -6.66
C GLY A 23 -2.48 11.50 -6.19
N ARG A 24 -2.74 11.59 -4.89
CA ARG A 24 -4.07 11.40 -4.29
C ARG A 24 -4.65 10.00 -4.52
N TRP A 25 -3.79 9.04 -4.79
CA TRP A 25 -4.22 7.65 -4.90
C TRP A 25 -4.60 7.08 -3.53
N VAL A 26 -3.89 7.54 -2.49
CA VAL A 26 -4.20 7.22 -1.10
C VAL A 26 -4.12 8.51 -0.28
N ALA A 27 -4.78 8.52 0.87
CA ALA A 27 -4.73 9.67 1.78
C ALA A 27 -3.52 9.63 2.70
N CYS A 28 -3.10 8.43 3.04
CA CYS A 28 -2.04 8.22 4.05
C CYS A 28 -1.35 6.91 3.78
N GLY A 29 -0.08 6.83 4.16
CA GLY A 29 0.66 5.58 4.16
C GLY A 29 1.52 5.48 5.41
N ASN A 30 1.47 4.32 6.04
CA ASN A 30 2.31 3.99 7.19
C ASN A 30 3.32 2.95 6.78
N ILE A 31 4.56 3.17 7.15
CA ILE A 31 5.66 2.29 6.80
C ILE A 31 6.18 1.62 8.07
N LEU A 32 6.10 0.29 8.10
CA LEU A 32 6.70 -0.51 9.16
C LEU A 32 8.01 -1.04 8.63
N PRO A 33 9.14 -0.48 9.07
CA PRO A 33 10.44 -0.95 8.61
C PRO A 33 10.81 -2.27 9.27
N ALA A 34 11.75 -2.98 8.66
CA ALA A 34 12.40 -4.14 9.27
C ALA A 34 11.46 -5.31 9.56
N VAL A 35 10.49 -5.57 8.68
CA VAL A 35 9.77 -6.83 8.72
C VAL A 35 10.60 -7.88 8.00
N GLN A 36 10.50 -9.12 8.45
CA GLN A 36 11.16 -10.24 7.77
C GLN A 36 10.12 -10.99 6.97
N SER A 37 10.33 -11.09 5.67
CA SER A 37 9.46 -11.82 4.77
C SER A 37 10.06 -13.17 4.46
N ILE A 38 9.24 -14.21 4.54
CA ILE A 38 9.64 -15.58 4.22
C ILE A 38 8.63 -16.08 3.21
N TYR A 39 9.09 -16.50 2.05
CA TYR A 39 8.20 -16.84 0.95
C TYR A 39 8.85 -17.87 0.03
N ARG A 40 8.01 -18.50 -0.79
CA ARG A 40 8.48 -19.45 -1.81
C ARG A 40 8.58 -18.75 -3.16
N TRP A 41 9.73 -18.88 -3.79
CA TRP A 41 9.97 -18.31 -5.12
C TRP A 41 10.78 -19.29 -5.95
N LYS A 42 10.21 -19.69 -7.09
CA LYS A 42 10.86 -20.60 -8.04
C LYS A 42 11.42 -21.88 -7.38
N GLY A 43 10.63 -22.46 -6.47
CA GLY A 43 10.98 -23.71 -5.79
C GLY A 43 11.80 -23.55 -4.51
N ASP A 44 12.30 -22.36 -4.21
CA ASP A 44 13.13 -22.12 -3.04
C ASP A 44 12.38 -21.31 -1.99
N ILE A 45 12.82 -21.46 -0.73
CA ILE A 45 12.35 -20.63 0.37
C ILE A 45 13.33 -19.46 0.50
N CYS A 46 12.78 -18.25 0.35
CA CYS A 46 13.56 -17.02 0.42
C CYS A 46 13.22 -16.25 1.69
N ARG A 47 14.21 -15.54 2.22
CA ARG A 47 14.07 -14.69 3.41
C ARG A 47 14.68 -13.34 3.10
N GLU A 48 13.91 -12.27 3.29
CA GLU A 48 14.40 -10.93 2.99
C GLU A 48 13.84 -9.92 3.98
N PRO A 49 14.63 -8.92 4.37
CA PRO A 49 14.10 -7.78 5.09
C PRO A 49 13.27 -6.92 4.14
N GLU A 50 12.11 -6.50 4.60
CA GLU A 50 11.23 -5.65 3.82
C GLU A 50 10.60 -4.59 4.71
N SER A 51 9.99 -3.59 4.09
CA SER A 51 9.06 -2.69 4.77
C SER A 51 7.64 -3.14 4.43
N LEU A 52 6.77 -3.15 5.43
CA LEU A 52 5.34 -3.37 5.25
C LEU A 52 4.67 -2.00 5.18
N ILE A 53 3.85 -1.79 4.17
CA ILE A 53 3.20 -0.50 3.93
C ILE A 53 1.69 -0.70 4.03
N ILE A 54 1.05 0.16 4.83
CA ILE A 54 -0.38 0.18 5.03
C ILE A 54 -0.88 1.54 4.57
N MET A 55 -1.84 1.56 3.64
CA MET A 55 -2.36 2.79 3.06
C MET A 55 -3.89 2.77 3.06
N GLU A 56 -4.51 3.94 3.04
CA GLU A 56 -5.97 4.04 2.99
C GLU A 56 -6.41 4.90 1.83
N THR A 57 -7.51 4.47 1.19
CA THR A 57 -8.13 5.22 0.10
C THR A 57 -9.63 5.03 0.11
N LYS A 58 -10.36 5.82 -0.66
CA LYS A 58 -11.79 5.61 -0.82
C LYS A 58 -12.05 4.38 -1.69
N ALA A 59 -13.19 3.73 -1.46
CA ALA A 59 -13.51 2.48 -2.13
C ALA A 59 -13.49 2.60 -3.66
N GLU A 60 -14.02 3.71 -4.19
CA GLU A 60 -14.13 3.92 -5.63
C GLU A 60 -12.78 4.09 -6.33
N LYS A 61 -11.72 4.38 -5.57
CA LYS A 61 -10.39 4.59 -6.13
C LYS A 61 -9.48 3.38 -5.95
N SER A 62 -9.91 2.38 -5.21
CA SER A 62 -9.05 1.26 -4.80
C SER A 62 -8.39 0.55 -5.98
N THR A 63 -9.19 0.18 -6.99
CA THR A 63 -8.65 -0.53 -8.16
C THR A 63 -7.62 0.30 -8.90
N GLN A 64 -7.91 1.58 -9.12
CA GLN A 64 -6.99 2.48 -9.81
C GLN A 64 -5.72 2.71 -9.00
N ALA A 65 -5.85 2.84 -7.68
CA ALA A 65 -4.69 2.99 -6.80
C ALA A 65 -3.79 1.75 -6.84
N MET A 66 -4.40 0.55 -6.86
CA MET A 66 -3.64 -0.69 -6.98
C MET A 66 -2.89 -0.76 -8.31
N GLN A 67 -3.54 -0.34 -9.40
CA GLN A 67 -2.92 -0.32 -10.72
C GLN A 67 -1.74 0.64 -10.77
N PHE A 68 -1.90 1.84 -10.19
CA PHE A 68 -0.80 2.80 -10.14
C PHE A 68 0.35 2.26 -9.29
N LEU A 69 0.05 1.69 -8.13
CA LEU A 69 1.07 1.09 -7.27
C LEU A 69 1.85 0.01 -8.02
N GLN A 70 1.13 -0.85 -8.75
CA GLN A 70 1.79 -1.88 -9.54
C GLN A 70 2.73 -1.29 -10.58
N SER A 71 2.33 -0.17 -11.20
CA SER A 71 3.14 0.47 -12.24
C SER A 71 4.45 1.05 -11.73
N ILE A 72 4.51 1.42 -10.45
CA ILE A 72 5.72 2.02 -9.86
C ILE A 72 6.47 1.07 -8.93
N HIS A 73 5.91 -0.10 -8.69
CA HIS A 73 6.51 -1.07 -7.76
C HIS A 73 7.77 -1.71 -8.38
N PRO A 74 8.86 -1.86 -7.61
CA PRO A 74 10.09 -2.44 -8.16
C PRO A 74 10.04 -3.95 -8.39
N TYR A 75 9.08 -4.65 -7.77
CA TYR A 75 8.98 -6.11 -7.92
C TYR A 75 8.24 -6.49 -9.18
N GLU A 76 8.63 -7.63 -9.76
CA GLU A 76 7.93 -8.23 -10.89
C GLU A 76 6.53 -8.68 -10.49
N VAL A 77 6.40 -9.31 -9.31
CA VAL A 77 5.12 -9.77 -8.78
C VAL A 77 4.96 -9.21 -7.36
N PRO A 78 4.47 -7.98 -7.22
CA PRO A 78 4.34 -7.37 -5.91
C PRO A 78 3.11 -7.90 -5.17
N LYS A 79 3.22 -7.97 -3.84
CA LYS A 79 2.06 -8.18 -2.99
C LYS A 79 1.29 -6.87 -2.92
N ILE A 80 0.10 -6.85 -3.49
CA ILE A 80 -0.79 -5.69 -3.40
C ILE A 80 -2.17 -6.22 -3.03
N LEU A 81 -2.64 -5.87 -1.86
CA LEU A 81 -3.93 -6.33 -1.34
C LEU A 81 -4.82 -5.13 -1.06
N SER A 82 -6.11 -5.30 -1.31
CA SER A 82 -7.12 -4.33 -0.91
C SER A 82 -8.05 -5.01 0.09
N LEU A 83 -8.12 -4.45 1.29
CA LEU A 83 -8.93 -4.97 2.38
C LEU A 83 -10.05 -3.99 2.68
N ARG A 84 -11.21 -4.53 3.03
CA ARG A 84 -12.35 -3.73 3.42
C ARG A 84 -12.44 -3.70 4.93
N PRO A 85 -12.24 -2.53 5.59
CA PRO A 85 -12.44 -2.44 7.02
C PRO A 85 -13.93 -2.53 7.33
N ASP A 86 -14.27 -3.24 8.39
CA ASP A 86 -15.65 -3.39 8.82
C ASP A 86 -16.20 -2.05 9.34
N LEU A 87 -15.39 -1.37 10.15
CA LEU A 87 -15.77 -0.09 10.75
C LEU A 87 -14.61 0.88 10.64
N VAL A 88 -14.93 2.16 10.46
CA VAL A 88 -13.94 3.25 10.43
C VAL A 88 -14.50 4.40 11.25
N GLN A 89 -13.65 5.04 12.05
CA GLN A 89 -14.03 6.24 12.77
C GLN A 89 -14.47 7.33 11.77
N ALA A 90 -15.60 7.97 12.02
CA ALA A 90 -16.26 8.82 11.04
C ALA A 90 -15.42 10.01 10.57
N GLU A 91 -14.74 10.68 11.48
CA GLU A 91 -13.93 11.84 11.13
C GLU A 91 -12.73 11.44 10.29
N TYR A 92 -12.12 10.30 10.59
CA TYR A 92 -11.00 9.78 9.79
C TYR A 92 -11.48 9.40 8.38
N LEU A 93 -12.63 8.73 8.29
CA LEU A 93 -13.20 8.37 7.00
C LEU A 93 -13.43 9.62 6.14
N ASN A 94 -14.01 10.66 6.73
CA ASN A 94 -14.25 11.91 6.00
C ASN A 94 -12.94 12.53 5.50
N TRP A 95 -11.90 12.49 6.32
CA TRP A 95 -10.60 12.99 5.93
C TRP A 95 -10.01 12.19 4.76
N VAL A 96 -10.11 10.86 4.80
CA VAL A 96 -9.65 10.01 3.70
C VAL A 96 -10.39 10.33 2.41
N LEU A 97 -11.72 10.51 2.50
CA LEU A 97 -12.53 10.84 1.31
C LEU A 97 -12.10 12.17 0.70
N GLN A 98 -11.83 13.18 1.53
CA GLN A 98 -11.40 14.50 1.06
C GLN A 98 -10.02 14.42 0.39
N GLU A 99 -9.08 13.72 1.00
CA GLU A 99 -7.70 13.72 0.53
C GLU A 99 -7.51 12.83 -0.71
N THR A 100 -8.44 11.93 -0.99
CA THR A 100 -8.42 11.12 -2.21
C THR A 100 -9.38 11.64 -3.26
N HIS A 101 -9.96 12.81 -3.03
CA HIS A 101 -10.78 13.48 -4.02
C HIS A 101 -9.91 13.98 -5.17
N THR A 102 -10.38 13.79 -6.39
CA THR A 102 -9.70 14.27 -7.61
C THR A 102 -10.44 15.41 -8.26
#